data_d841fd836b3ae77b63f18aae689ca501
#
_entry.id   d841fd836b3ae77b63f18aae689ca501
#
_cell.length_a   1.000
_cell.length_b   1.000
_cell.length_c   1.000
_cell.angle_alpha   90.00
_cell.angle_beta   90.00
_cell.angle_gamma   90.00
#
_symmetry.space_group_name_H-M   'P 1'
#
loop_
_entity.id
_entity.type
_entity.pdbx_description
1 polymer ?
#
loop_
_entity_poly.entity_id
_entity_poly.type
_entity_poly.pdbx_seq_one_letter_code
_entity_poly.pdbx_strand_id
1 'polypeptide(L)'
;MDALAALRPAVSAAYVVEETVVRLDRFEVMAAVGVNHGEIGRRQPLVIWTELGLGCGAVERLEDTVDYRAIGAAAEQLAREHIDLIESFARQLAVACLSFGREAGVVRWARVRIDKPEAVDNGLASVSVTVRSL
;
A
#
# COMPACT_ATOMS: atom_id res chain seq x y z
N MET A 1 -23.77 -26.19 -18.43
CA MET A 1 -24.06 -24.88 -17.86
C MET A 1 -22.74 -24.25 -17.42
N ASP A 2 -22.53 -23.02 -17.80
CA ASP A 2 -21.38 -22.26 -17.36
C ASP A 2 -21.50 -21.95 -15.86
N ALA A 3 -20.52 -22.39 -15.06
CA ALA A 3 -20.51 -22.11 -13.62
C ALA A 3 -20.47 -20.60 -13.32
N LEU A 4 -19.84 -19.82 -14.20
CA LEU A 4 -19.78 -18.38 -14.05
C LEU A 4 -21.15 -17.73 -14.22
N ALA A 5 -21.97 -18.24 -15.13
CA ALA A 5 -23.31 -17.70 -15.35
C ALA A 5 -24.21 -17.87 -14.12
N ALA A 6 -24.01 -18.95 -13.34
CA ALA A 6 -24.77 -19.19 -12.10
C ALA A 6 -24.45 -18.20 -11.00
N LEU A 7 -23.29 -17.50 -11.08
CA LEU A 7 -22.86 -16.53 -10.08
C LEU A 7 -23.28 -15.09 -10.42
N ARG A 8 -23.85 -14.87 -11.59
CA ARG A 8 -24.30 -13.53 -11.98
C ARG A 8 -25.55 -13.14 -11.20
N PRO A 9 -25.66 -11.88 -10.78
CA PRO A 9 -26.86 -11.42 -10.11
C PRO A 9 -28.08 -11.50 -11.02
N ALA A 10 -29.25 -11.64 -10.42
CA ALA A 10 -30.51 -11.59 -11.15
C ALA A 10 -30.64 -10.25 -11.88
N VAL A 11 -31.40 -10.26 -13.00
CA VAL A 11 -31.57 -9.08 -13.86
C VAL A 11 -32.07 -7.85 -13.10
N SER A 12 -32.92 -8.06 -12.09
CA SER A 12 -33.48 -6.98 -11.28
C SER A 12 -32.56 -6.51 -10.15
N ALA A 13 -31.44 -7.20 -9.91
CA ALA A 13 -30.52 -6.82 -8.83
C ALA A 13 -29.79 -5.53 -9.21
N ALA A 14 -29.94 -4.51 -8.40
CA ALA A 14 -29.24 -3.24 -8.56
C ALA A 14 -28.27 -3.06 -7.40
N TYR A 15 -27.08 -2.60 -7.72
CA TYR A 15 -26.05 -2.35 -6.70
C TYR A 15 -25.13 -1.21 -7.15
N VAL A 16 -24.40 -0.66 -6.20
CA VAL A 16 -23.25 0.20 -6.47
C VAL A 16 -22.04 -0.41 -5.81
N VAL A 17 -20.88 -0.25 -6.46
CA VAL A 17 -19.61 -0.56 -5.81
C VAL A 17 -19.19 0.69 -5.06
N GLU A 18 -19.26 0.63 -3.74
CA GLU A 18 -18.92 1.77 -2.90
C GLU A 18 -17.42 2.00 -2.83
N GLU A 19 -16.66 0.92 -2.74
CA GLU A 19 -15.22 1.02 -2.60
C GLU A 19 -14.53 -0.24 -3.13
N THR A 20 -13.43 -0.04 -3.81
CA THR A 20 -12.49 -1.11 -4.14
C THR A 20 -11.14 -0.74 -3.53
N VAL A 21 -10.54 -1.68 -2.82
CA VAL A 21 -9.23 -1.48 -2.19
C VAL A 21 -8.26 -2.51 -2.75
N VAL A 22 -7.13 -2.03 -3.25
CA VAL A 22 -6.03 -2.89 -3.68
C VAL A 22 -5.01 -2.92 -2.54
N ARG A 23 -4.57 -4.12 -2.16
CA ARG A 23 -3.64 -4.30 -1.04
C ARG A 23 -2.40 -5.06 -1.49
N LEU A 24 -1.30 -4.70 -0.86
CA LEU A 24 -0.10 -5.52 -0.81
C LEU A 24 0.28 -5.65 0.66
N ASP A 25 0.07 -6.84 1.21
CA ASP A 25 0.27 -7.10 2.62
C ASP A 25 1.56 -7.87 2.86
N ARG A 26 2.18 -7.66 4.02
CA ARG A 26 3.38 -8.39 4.47
C ARG A 26 4.55 -8.29 3.50
N PHE A 27 4.72 -7.15 2.88
CA PHE A 27 5.85 -6.94 1.99
C PHE A 27 7.09 -6.65 2.82
N GLU A 28 8.07 -7.53 2.77
CA GLU A 28 9.29 -7.44 3.57
C GLU A 28 10.40 -6.76 2.78
N VAL A 29 11.07 -5.79 3.40
CA VAL A 29 12.24 -5.14 2.84
C VAL A 29 13.30 -4.99 3.92
N MET A 30 14.57 -5.01 3.51
CA MET A 30 15.68 -4.61 4.35
C MET A 30 15.97 -3.13 4.06
N ALA A 31 15.86 -2.29 5.06
CA ALA A 31 15.95 -0.84 4.88
C ALA A 31 16.87 -0.20 5.91
N ALA A 32 17.57 0.83 5.47
CA ALA A 32 18.39 1.67 6.36
C ALA A 32 17.47 2.75 6.94
N VAL A 33 16.98 2.52 8.15
CA VAL A 33 16.06 3.43 8.85
C VAL A 33 16.50 3.59 10.30
N GLY A 34 16.13 4.73 10.89
CA GLY A 34 16.33 5.01 12.29
C GLY A 34 17.35 6.09 12.54
N VAL A 35 17.23 6.72 13.72
CA VAL A 35 18.09 7.82 14.17
C VAL A 35 19.05 7.41 15.26
N ASN A 36 18.84 6.24 15.87
CA ASN A 36 19.66 5.76 16.97
C ASN A 36 21.04 5.33 16.48
N HIS A 37 22.05 5.45 17.35
CA HIS A 37 23.43 5.18 16.99
C HIS A 37 23.63 3.76 16.41
N GLY A 38 22.93 2.76 16.94
CA GLY A 38 22.99 1.39 16.45
C GLY A 38 22.24 1.14 15.14
N GLU A 39 21.48 2.10 14.67
CA GLU A 39 20.69 1.98 13.43
C GLU A 39 21.36 2.63 12.23
N ILE A 40 22.22 3.61 12.46
CA ILE A 40 22.87 4.36 11.37
C ILE A 40 23.87 3.45 10.66
N GLY A 41 23.77 3.39 9.33
CA GLY A 41 24.64 2.54 8.51
C GLY A 41 24.28 1.08 8.49
N ARG A 42 23.17 0.70 9.10
CA ARG A 42 22.70 -0.68 9.18
C ARG A 42 21.31 -0.81 8.54
N ARG A 43 21.11 -1.89 7.79
CA ARG A 43 19.79 -2.27 7.31
C ARG A 43 19.10 -3.17 8.31
N GLN A 44 17.80 -3.01 8.41
CA GLN A 44 16.97 -3.83 9.28
C GLN A 44 15.66 -4.18 8.57
N PRO A 45 14.99 -5.28 8.98
CA PRO A 45 13.75 -5.68 8.34
C PRO A 45 12.61 -4.72 8.67
N LEU A 46 11.84 -4.41 7.64
CA LEU A 46 10.55 -3.75 7.77
C LEU A 46 9.50 -4.64 7.13
N VAL A 47 8.32 -4.69 7.71
CA VAL A 47 7.16 -5.36 7.12
C VAL A 47 6.14 -4.29 6.78
N ILE A 48 5.77 -4.22 5.52
CA ILE A 48 4.96 -3.13 4.98
C ILE A 48 3.59 -3.66 4.54
N TRP A 49 2.56 -2.96 4.97
CA TRP A 49 1.17 -3.23 4.64
C TRP A 49 0.62 -2.00 3.92
N THR A 50 0.17 -2.16 2.69
CA THR A 50 -0.29 -1.03 1.88
C THR A 50 -1.70 -1.27 1.38
N GLU A 51 -2.53 -0.24 1.52
CA GLU A 51 -3.90 -0.24 0.99
C GLU A 51 -4.07 0.98 0.10
N LEU A 52 -4.63 0.76 -1.09
CA LEU A 52 -4.94 1.82 -2.03
C LEU A 52 -6.45 1.81 -2.28
N GLY A 53 -7.11 2.91 -1.90
CA GLY A 53 -8.54 3.08 -2.15
C GLY A 53 -8.75 3.67 -3.53
N LEU A 54 -9.47 2.96 -4.36
CA LEU A 54 -9.85 3.43 -5.68
C LEU A 54 -11.16 4.23 -5.56
N GLY A 55 -11.52 4.97 -6.59
CA GLY A 55 -12.79 5.67 -6.60
C GLY A 55 -13.97 4.72 -6.55
N CYS A 56 -15.15 5.27 -6.37
CA CYS A 56 -16.38 4.49 -6.46
C CYS A 56 -16.61 4.01 -7.90
N GLY A 57 -17.37 2.94 -8.04
CA GLY A 57 -17.67 2.33 -9.32
C GLY A 57 -16.94 1.00 -9.52
N ALA A 58 -17.39 0.25 -10.49
CA ALA A 58 -16.83 -1.06 -10.78
C ALA A 58 -15.48 -0.93 -11.49
N VAL A 59 -14.53 -1.77 -11.08
CA VAL A 59 -13.25 -1.94 -11.77
C VAL A 59 -13.45 -3.05 -12.81
N GLU A 60 -13.38 -2.70 -14.08
CA GLU A 60 -13.60 -3.64 -15.17
C GLU A 60 -12.42 -3.71 -16.14
N ARG A 61 -11.61 -2.65 -16.19
CA ARG A 61 -10.48 -2.54 -17.12
C ARG A 61 -9.20 -2.28 -16.34
N LEU A 62 -8.06 -2.53 -16.99
CA LEU A 62 -6.76 -2.23 -16.38
C LEU A 62 -6.60 -0.75 -16.09
N GLU A 63 -7.23 0.12 -16.85
CA GLU A 63 -7.20 1.58 -16.65
C GLU A 63 -7.88 2.00 -15.35
N ASP A 64 -8.78 1.16 -14.83
CA ASP A 64 -9.57 1.46 -13.64
C ASP A 64 -8.87 1.07 -12.35
N THR A 65 -7.73 0.39 -12.43
CA THR A 65 -7.05 -0.17 -11.27
C THR A 65 -5.55 0.13 -11.26
N VAL A 66 -4.87 -0.48 -10.32
CA VAL A 66 -3.43 -0.34 -10.08
C VAL A 66 -2.79 -1.73 -10.10
N ASP A 67 -1.62 -1.83 -10.71
CA ASP A 67 -0.77 -3.01 -10.56
C ASP A 67 -0.11 -2.96 -9.19
N TYR A 68 -0.52 -3.87 -8.29
CA TYR A 68 0.02 -3.92 -6.93
C TYR A 68 1.53 -4.17 -6.88
N ARG A 69 2.14 -4.70 -7.95
CA ARG A 69 3.60 -4.86 -8.02
C ARG A 69 4.32 -3.52 -7.96
N ALA A 70 3.68 -2.44 -8.40
CA ALA A 70 4.25 -1.10 -8.32
C ALA A 70 4.48 -0.65 -6.88
N ILE A 71 3.64 -1.10 -5.95
CA ILE A 71 3.79 -0.81 -4.52
C ILE A 71 5.11 -1.38 -4.01
N GLY A 72 5.36 -2.66 -4.30
CA GLY A 72 6.59 -3.33 -3.89
C GLY A 72 7.84 -2.68 -4.49
N ALA A 73 7.78 -2.34 -5.77
CA ALA A 73 8.89 -1.67 -6.44
C ALA A 73 9.21 -0.31 -5.81
N ALA A 74 8.19 0.48 -5.46
CA ALA A 74 8.37 1.76 -4.79
C ALA A 74 8.97 1.58 -3.39
N ALA A 75 8.50 0.60 -2.64
CA ALA A 75 9.02 0.29 -1.30
C ALA A 75 10.49 -0.10 -1.37
N GLU A 76 10.87 -0.96 -2.31
CA GLU A 76 12.25 -1.37 -2.49
C GLU A 76 13.15 -0.19 -2.88
N GLN A 77 12.66 0.71 -3.69
CA GLN A 77 13.41 1.90 -4.08
C GLN A 77 13.65 2.82 -2.88
N LEU A 78 12.63 3.06 -2.06
CA LEU A 78 12.77 3.86 -0.85
C LEU A 78 13.74 3.22 0.14
N ALA A 79 13.77 1.89 0.20
CA ALA A 79 14.64 1.16 1.11
C ALA A 79 16.13 1.26 0.78
N ARG A 80 16.48 1.73 -0.42
CA ARG A 80 17.88 1.85 -0.86
C ARG A 80 18.64 2.98 -0.20
N GLU A 81 17.94 4.02 0.22
CA GLU A 81 18.54 5.18 0.85
C GLU A 81 18.16 5.25 2.32
N HIS A 82 18.99 5.89 3.13
CA HIS A 82 18.68 6.03 4.54
C HIS A 82 17.52 7.00 4.75
N ILE A 83 16.53 6.56 5.53
CA ILE A 83 15.40 7.38 5.95
C ILE A 83 15.34 7.33 7.47
N ASP A 84 15.42 8.49 8.12
CA ASP A 84 15.53 8.56 9.58
C ASP A 84 14.34 7.93 10.30
N LEU A 85 13.13 8.21 9.84
CA LEU A 85 11.90 7.81 10.52
C LEU A 85 11.03 6.92 9.64
N ILE A 86 10.49 5.86 10.21
CA ILE A 86 9.55 5.00 9.46
C ILE A 86 8.25 5.74 9.14
N GLU A 87 7.89 6.77 9.90
CA GLU A 87 6.77 7.66 9.56
C GLU A 87 7.01 8.36 8.23
N SER A 88 8.23 8.83 8.01
CA SER A 88 8.61 9.46 6.74
C SER A 88 8.62 8.46 5.60
N PHE A 89 9.10 7.25 5.85
CA PHE A 89 9.07 6.17 4.87
C PHE A 89 7.62 5.86 4.46
N ALA A 90 6.76 5.68 5.45
CA ALA A 90 5.35 5.39 5.22
C ALA A 90 4.67 6.50 4.42
N ARG A 91 4.93 7.77 4.79
CA ARG A 91 4.38 8.91 4.07
C ARG A 91 4.86 8.99 2.62
N GLN A 92 6.16 8.80 2.40
CA GLN A 92 6.71 8.85 1.05
C GLN A 92 6.16 7.74 0.17
N LEU A 93 6.00 6.53 0.71
CA LEU A 93 5.40 5.42 -0.01
C LEU A 93 3.92 5.70 -0.33
N ALA A 94 3.17 6.18 0.66
CA ALA A 94 1.75 6.48 0.47
C ALA A 94 1.56 7.58 -0.58
N VAL A 95 2.37 8.64 -0.54
CA VAL A 95 2.31 9.72 -1.52
C VAL A 95 2.64 9.21 -2.92
N ALA A 96 3.68 8.37 -3.04
CA ALA A 96 4.02 7.77 -4.33
C ALA A 96 2.84 6.96 -4.89
N CYS A 97 2.14 6.22 -4.03
CA CYS A 97 1.00 5.41 -4.45
C CYS A 97 -0.17 6.23 -5.00
N LEU A 98 -0.31 7.50 -4.60
CA LEU A 98 -1.39 8.35 -5.14
C LEU A 98 -1.25 8.58 -6.64
N SER A 99 -0.04 8.44 -7.19
CA SER A 99 0.19 8.62 -8.63
C SER A 99 0.08 7.32 -9.43
N PHE A 100 -0.20 6.20 -8.78
CA PHE A 100 -0.29 4.92 -9.46
C PHE A 100 -1.61 4.82 -10.24
N GLY A 101 -1.59 3.95 -11.25
CA GLY A 101 -2.68 3.80 -12.17
C GLY A 101 -2.35 4.43 -13.52
N ARG A 102 -3.01 3.95 -14.56
CA ARG A 102 -2.79 4.45 -15.93
C ARG A 102 -3.38 5.83 -16.14
N GLU A 103 -4.44 6.14 -15.40
CA GLU A 103 -5.10 7.43 -15.46
C GLU A 103 -4.96 8.18 -14.14
N ALA A 104 -4.91 9.51 -14.22
CA ALA A 104 -4.83 10.34 -13.02
C ALA A 104 -6.07 10.16 -12.15
N GLY A 105 -5.87 10.12 -10.84
CA GLY A 105 -6.97 10.07 -9.88
C GLY A 105 -7.56 8.69 -9.66
N VAL A 106 -6.97 7.63 -10.22
CA VAL A 106 -7.40 6.24 -9.95
C VAL A 106 -7.29 5.95 -8.47
N VAL A 107 -6.18 6.32 -7.84
CA VAL A 107 -5.98 6.15 -6.40
C VAL A 107 -6.48 7.40 -5.68
N ARG A 108 -7.49 7.24 -4.84
CA ARG A 108 -8.11 8.34 -4.09
C ARG A 108 -7.47 8.53 -2.74
N TRP A 109 -7.03 7.46 -2.12
CA TRP A 109 -6.30 7.49 -0.85
C TRP A 109 -5.35 6.32 -0.78
N ALA A 110 -4.32 6.45 0.03
CA ALA A 110 -3.36 5.39 0.29
C ALA A 110 -3.06 5.34 1.78
N ARG A 111 -3.00 4.13 2.32
CA ARG A 111 -2.62 3.90 3.72
C ARG A 111 -1.44 2.95 3.73
N VAL A 112 -0.39 3.34 4.44
CA VAL A 112 0.79 2.51 4.62
C VAL A 112 1.01 2.30 6.11
N ARG A 113 1.07 1.04 6.52
CA ARG A 113 1.52 0.64 7.85
C ARG A 113 2.88 -0.01 7.71
N ILE A 114 3.79 0.34 8.60
CA ILE A 114 5.12 -0.25 8.65
C ILE A 114 5.34 -0.81 10.03
N ASP A 115 5.65 -2.10 10.10
CA ASP A 115 6.10 -2.79 11.29
C ASP A 115 7.62 -2.80 11.30
N LYS A 116 8.21 -2.49 12.45
CA LYS A 116 9.65 -2.47 12.67
C LYS A 116 9.99 -3.52 13.72
N PRO A 117 10.16 -4.80 13.33
CA PRO A 117 10.20 -5.92 14.29
C PRO A 117 11.34 -5.88 15.28
N GLU A 118 12.45 -5.24 14.92
CA GLU A 118 13.65 -5.18 15.77
C GLU A 118 13.72 -3.95 16.65
N ALA A 119 12.68 -3.11 16.66
CA ALA A 119 12.72 -1.84 17.37
C ALA A 119 12.67 -2.00 18.89
N VAL A 120 11.87 -2.95 19.39
CA VAL A 120 11.74 -3.24 20.83
C VAL A 120 11.69 -4.74 21.07
N ASP A 121 12.15 -5.16 22.25
CA ASP A 121 12.26 -6.59 22.56
C ASP A 121 10.92 -7.27 22.82
N ASN A 122 10.01 -6.58 23.50
CA ASN A 122 8.78 -7.19 24.02
C ASN A 122 7.53 -6.67 23.34
N GLY A 123 7.65 -6.19 22.12
CA GLY A 123 6.50 -5.66 21.39
C GLY A 123 6.82 -5.45 19.92
N LEU A 124 5.81 -5.05 19.16
CA LEU A 124 5.95 -4.73 17.76
C LEU A 124 5.68 -3.25 17.57
N ALA A 125 6.72 -2.49 17.28
CA ALA A 125 6.56 -1.08 16.94
C ALA A 125 6.05 -0.95 15.52
N SER A 126 5.05 -0.10 15.32
CA SER A 126 4.50 0.16 13.99
C SER A 126 4.02 1.59 13.88
N VAL A 127 3.93 2.06 12.65
CA VAL A 127 3.30 3.34 12.31
C VAL A 127 2.32 3.13 11.18
N SER A 128 1.34 4.02 11.08
CA SER A 128 0.41 4.03 9.96
C SER A 128 0.20 5.47 9.50
N VAL A 129 0.29 5.68 8.20
CA VAL A 129 0.07 6.98 7.58
C VAL A 129 -0.98 6.81 6.49
N THR A 130 -1.98 7.69 6.49
CA THR A 130 -2.98 7.75 5.43
C THR A 130 -2.89 9.09 4.74
N VAL A 131 -2.84 9.07 3.42
CA VAL A 131 -2.88 10.28 2.58
C VAL A 131 -4.06 10.21 1.65
N ARG A 132 -4.57 11.35 1.26
CA ARG A 132 -5.73 11.44 0.37
C ARG A 132 -5.42 12.46 -0.72
N SER A 133 -5.87 12.15 -1.92
CA SER A 133 -5.84 13.13 -3.02
C SER A 133 -6.76 14.32 -2.70
N LEU A 134 -6.30 15.51 -2.99
CA LEU A 134 -7.10 16.73 -2.83
C LEU A 134 -8.11 16.89 -3.96
#